data_25750841f48b5baaf4b2477ea5a33489
#
_entry.id   25750841f48b5baaf4b2477ea5a33489
#
_cell.length_a   1.000
_cell.length_b   1.000
_cell.length_c   1.000
_cell.angle_alpha   90.00
_cell.angle_beta   90.00
_cell.angle_gamma   90.00
#
_symmetry.space_group_name_H-M   'P 1'
#
loop_
_entity.id
_entity.type
_entity.pdbx_description
1 polymer ?
#
loop_
_entity_poly.entity_id
_entity_poly.type
_entity_poly.pdbx_seq_one_letter_code
_entity_poly.pdbx_strand_id
1 'polypeptide(L)'
;MSAWSLFCSRTSKAPWSSRFLMMPDKSAAIIDKWKVKLEGSGIPVVIGGHDSTSPRGVGYSKNQAIAQSSGSYLCFLDSDDVMMPQRVRLQLEAAAQHPTSIIGCQVRREPPDSTERYTRWINQLASDQLLTQVFTSNGPTVIMPTWFCSRAWFSHVGPFDEGGQGVPEGLLLFYNHLRKGGGVVRVDRSLLLYRYHPNAATRSVLETTIWTHRVRFLEERVLPHWAAFTIWNAGRQGRRLYRSLTAGARCKVVAFCDVDEKKIRKGFYCYEDSQERPKPRVPILHFRAARPPFVICVKLDLTGGAFEDNLRSLHLQEGRDFLHFS
;
A
#
# COMPACT_ATOMS: atom_id res chain seq x y z
N MET A 1 29.20 -8.76 -12.17
CA MET A 1 27.88 -8.34 -12.70
C MET A 1 26.81 -8.91 -11.79
N SER A 2 26.06 -8.09 -11.08
CA SER A 2 24.96 -8.58 -10.24
C SER A 2 23.80 -8.98 -11.14
N ALA A 3 23.41 -10.27 -11.09
CA ALA A 3 22.25 -10.77 -11.79
C ALA A 3 20.96 -10.27 -11.13
N TRP A 4 19.99 -9.85 -11.92
CA TRP A 4 18.64 -9.47 -11.48
C TRP A 4 17.59 -10.30 -12.19
N SER A 5 16.40 -10.39 -11.61
CA SER A 5 15.27 -11.13 -12.18
C SER A 5 14.08 -10.21 -12.34
N LEU A 6 13.48 -10.19 -13.52
CA LEU A 6 12.28 -9.42 -13.84
C LEU A 6 11.07 -10.35 -13.72
N PHE A 7 10.04 -9.91 -13.01
CA PHE A 7 8.79 -10.64 -12.86
C PHE A 7 7.66 -9.87 -13.52
N CYS A 8 7.00 -10.52 -14.47
CA CYS A 8 5.77 -10.02 -15.07
C CYS A 8 4.62 -10.92 -14.60
N SER A 9 3.68 -10.37 -13.84
CA SER A 9 2.50 -11.10 -13.40
C SER A 9 1.28 -10.66 -14.20
N ARG A 10 0.40 -11.61 -14.55
CA ARG A 10 -0.87 -11.32 -15.21
C ARG A 10 -2.04 -11.56 -14.27
N THR A 11 -2.98 -10.62 -14.24
CA THR A 11 -4.18 -10.66 -13.41
C THR A 11 -5.43 -11.17 -14.12
N SER A 12 -5.31 -11.81 -15.30
CA SER A 12 -6.47 -12.29 -16.05
C SER A 12 -7.08 -13.55 -15.45
N LYS A 13 -8.42 -13.66 -15.52
CA LYS A 13 -9.23 -14.77 -14.99
C LYS A 13 -9.07 -16.11 -15.72
N ALA A 14 -8.15 -16.26 -16.67
CA ALA A 14 -7.93 -17.50 -17.39
C ALA A 14 -6.90 -18.39 -16.67
N PRO A 15 -7.19 -19.67 -16.41
CA PRO A 15 -6.23 -20.60 -15.84
C PRO A 15 -5.09 -20.83 -16.83
N TRP A 16 -3.86 -20.82 -16.32
CA TRP A 16 -2.70 -21.29 -17.04
C TRP A 16 -2.74 -22.83 -17.00
N SER A 17 -3.33 -23.47 -17.98
CA SER A 17 -3.16 -24.91 -18.17
C SER A 17 -2.11 -25.12 -19.24
N SER A 18 -1.39 -26.24 -19.16
CA SER A 18 -0.48 -26.72 -20.20
C SER A 18 -1.14 -26.89 -21.59
N ARG A 19 -2.42 -26.63 -21.70
CA ARG A 19 -3.17 -26.46 -22.94
C ARG A 19 -3.26 -24.99 -23.30
N PHE A 20 -2.22 -24.46 -23.91
CA PHE A 20 -2.14 -23.16 -24.56
C PHE A 20 -3.25 -22.89 -25.62
N LEU A 21 -4.14 -23.82 -25.83
CA LEU A 21 -5.13 -23.79 -26.93
C LEU A 21 -6.41 -23.01 -26.67
N MET A 22 -6.59 -22.41 -25.50
CA MET A 22 -7.84 -21.67 -25.17
C MET A 22 -7.63 -20.28 -24.57
N MET A 23 -6.55 -19.58 -24.90
CA MET A 23 -6.48 -18.15 -24.63
C MET A 23 -7.15 -17.40 -25.79
N PRO A 24 -8.24 -16.65 -25.54
CA PRO A 24 -8.91 -15.88 -26.60
C PRO A 24 -8.08 -14.67 -27.03
N ASP A 25 -6.94 -14.41 -26.39
CA ASP A 25 -6.04 -13.31 -26.69
C ASP A 25 -4.69 -13.82 -27.27
N LYS A 26 -3.99 -12.93 -27.94
CA LYS A 26 -2.69 -13.22 -28.57
C LYS A 26 -1.51 -13.27 -27.60
N SER A 27 -1.75 -13.38 -26.28
CA SER A 27 -0.68 -13.28 -25.27
C SER A 27 0.35 -14.40 -25.39
N ALA A 28 -0.08 -15.63 -25.64
CA ALA A 28 0.85 -16.75 -25.80
C ALA A 28 1.83 -16.52 -26.95
N ALA A 29 1.32 -16.15 -28.12
CA ALA A 29 2.15 -15.86 -29.29
C ALA A 29 3.11 -14.67 -29.07
N ILE A 30 2.68 -13.68 -28.31
CA ILE A 30 3.53 -12.54 -27.94
C ILE A 30 4.64 -12.99 -26.99
N ILE A 31 4.31 -13.82 -25.99
CA ILE A 31 5.28 -14.38 -25.04
C ILE A 31 6.34 -15.20 -25.79
N ASP A 32 5.92 -16.11 -26.65
CA ASP A 32 6.84 -16.96 -27.44
C ASP A 32 7.77 -16.12 -28.32
N LYS A 33 7.21 -15.14 -29.04
CA LYS A 33 8.00 -14.22 -29.86
C LYS A 33 9.07 -13.49 -29.04
N TRP A 34 8.71 -12.97 -27.86
CA TRP A 34 9.64 -12.21 -27.02
C TRP A 34 10.62 -13.12 -26.30
N LYS A 35 10.23 -14.35 -25.94
CA LYS A 35 11.14 -15.36 -25.40
C LYS A 35 12.29 -15.60 -26.33
N VAL A 36 12.02 -15.94 -27.60
CA VAL A 36 13.06 -16.17 -28.61
C VAL A 36 13.99 -14.96 -28.74
N LYS A 37 13.44 -13.75 -28.78
CA LYS A 37 14.21 -12.51 -28.90
C LYS A 37 15.12 -12.24 -27.70
N LEU A 38 14.60 -12.44 -26.47
CA LEU A 38 15.35 -12.21 -25.24
C LEU A 38 16.44 -13.26 -25.04
N GLU A 39 16.13 -14.53 -25.27
CA GLU A 39 17.10 -15.63 -25.18
C GLU A 39 18.21 -15.47 -26.21
N GLY A 40 17.90 -15.03 -27.44
CA GLY A 40 18.88 -14.65 -28.45
C GLY A 40 19.78 -13.48 -28.07
N SER A 41 19.38 -12.67 -27.08
CA SER A 41 20.16 -11.59 -26.49
C SER A 41 20.86 -12.00 -25.17
N GLY A 42 20.87 -13.29 -24.83
CA GLY A 42 21.51 -13.82 -23.61
C GLY A 42 20.69 -13.63 -22.32
N ILE A 43 19.41 -13.31 -22.44
CA ILE A 43 18.51 -13.13 -21.30
C ILE A 43 17.65 -14.39 -21.16
N PRO A 44 17.86 -15.24 -20.13
CA PRO A 44 17.04 -16.46 -19.96
C PRO A 44 15.60 -16.08 -19.60
N VAL A 45 14.65 -16.75 -20.23
CA VAL A 45 13.21 -16.56 -20.00
C VAL A 45 12.60 -17.85 -19.47
N VAL A 46 12.04 -17.79 -18.26
CA VAL A 46 11.29 -18.90 -17.65
C VAL A 46 9.81 -18.54 -17.64
N ILE A 47 9.00 -19.42 -18.21
CA ILE A 47 7.54 -19.27 -18.22
C ILE A 47 6.97 -20.27 -17.20
N GLY A 48 6.37 -19.75 -16.15
CA GLY A 48 5.68 -20.53 -15.12
C GLY A 48 4.18 -20.67 -15.39
N GLY A 49 3.60 -21.73 -14.88
CA GLY A 49 2.17 -21.99 -14.92
C GLY A 49 1.75 -22.95 -13.80
N HIS A 50 0.49 -23.36 -13.79
CA HIS A 50 -0.04 -24.38 -12.88
C HIS A 50 -1.17 -25.16 -13.56
N ASP A 51 -1.40 -26.39 -13.11
CA ASP A 51 -2.44 -27.29 -13.65
C ASP A 51 -3.81 -27.13 -12.96
N SER A 52 -3.96 -26.16 -12.06
CA SER A 52 -5.23 -25.89 -11.37
C SER A 52 -6.29 -25.41 -12.35
N THR A 53 -7.50 -25.92 -12.19
CA THR A 53 -8.68 -25.52 -12.97
C THR A 53 -9.20 -24.13 -12.60
N SER A 54 -8.76 -23.57 -11.47
CA SER A 54 -9.12 -22.25 -10.99
C SER A 54 -7.88 -21.34 -10.81
N PRO A 55 -8.01 -20.01 -11.01
CA PRO A 55 -6.93 -19.06 -10.76
C PRO A 55 -6.46 -19.12 -9.30
N ARG A 56 -5.15 -19.22 -9.08
CA ARG A 56 -4.55 -19.26 -7.74
C ARG A 56 -4.21 -17.89 -7.17
N GLY A 57 -4.45 -16.82 -7.94
CA GLY A 57 -4.23 -15.45 -7.52
C GLY A 57 -2.84 -14.91 -7.83
N VAL A 58 -2.70 -13.59 -7.66
CA VAL A 58 -1.50 -12.83 -8.02
C VAL A 58 -0.33 -13.17 -7.11
N GLY A 59 -0.57 -13.35 -5.80
CA GLY A 59 0.46 -13.72 -4.82
C GLY A 59 1.13 -15.04 -5.17
N TYR A 60 0.34 -16.08 -5.51
CA TYR A 60 0.86 -17.35 -5.97
C TYR A 60 1.75 -17.20 -7.22
N SER A 61 1.26 -16.48 -8.23
CA SER A 61 2.01 -16.29 -9.47
C SER A 61 3.35 -15.59 -9.25
N LYS A 62 3.38 -14.57 -8.39
CA LYS A 62 4.61 -13.86 -7.99
C LYS A 62 5.57 -14.78 -7.25
N ASN A 63 5.10 -15.58 -6.30
CA ASN A 63 5.93 -16.51 -5.54
C ASN A 63 6.54 -17.60 -6.47
N GLN A 64 5.77 -18.14 -7.41
CA GLN A 64 6.27 -19.09 -8.40
C GLN A 64 7.36 -18.48 -9.29
N ALA A 65 7.16 -17.27 -9.78
CA ALA A 65 8.16 -16.57 -10.57
C ALA A 65 9.46 -16.31 -9.77
N ILE A 66 9.34 -15.95 -8.50
CA ILE A 66 10.50 -15.78 -7.60
C ILE A 66 11.23 -17.09 -7.39
N ALA A 67 10.51 -18.19 -7.13
CA ALA A 67 11.10 -19.51 -6.90
C ALA A 67 11.87 -20.04 -8.12
N GLN A 68 11.40 -19.73 -9.33
CA GLN A 68 12.02 -20.14 -10.58
C GLN A 68 13.18 -19.24 -11.03
N SER A 69 13.40 -18.14 -10.36
CA SER A 69 14.44 -17.16 -10.70
C SER A 69 15.67 -17.29 -9.82
N SER A 70 16.84 -16.83 -10.31
CA SER A 70 18.13 -16.95 -9.61
C SER A 70 18.83 -15.60 -9.34
N GLY A 71 18.30 -14.47 -9.85
CA GLY A 71 18.92 -13.16 -9.68
C GLY A 71 19.02 -12.72 -8.23
N SER A 72 20.07 -12.00 -7.87
CA SER A 72 20.31 -11.45 -6.54
C SER A 72 19.34 -10.34 -6.14
N TYR A 73 18.67 -9.74 -7.13
CA TYR A 73 17.64 -8.71 -6.95
C TYR A 73 16.35 -9.10 -7.66
N LEU A 74 15.24 -8.67 -7.10
CA LEU A 74 13.89 -8.87 -7.61
C LEU A 74 13.35 -7.56 -8.14
N CYS A 75 12.85 -7.54 -9.38
CA CYS A 75 12.22 -6.40 -10.02
C CYS A 75 10.80 -6.79 -10.43
N PHE A 76 9.80 -6.14 -9.87
CA PHE A 76 8.39 -6.46 -10.14
C PHE A 76 7.85 -5.58 -11.26
N LEU A 77 7.02 -6.16 -12.13
CA LEU A 77 6.31 -5.47 -13.21
C LEU A 77 5.01 -6.22 -13.48
N ASP A 78 3.90 -5.53 -13.55
CA ASP A 78 2.65 -6.11 -14.00
C ASP A 78 2.60 -6.14 -15.54
N SER A 79 1.91 -7.14 -16.12
CA SER A 79 1.97 -7.43 -17.56
C SER A 79 1.32 -6.36 -18.44
N ASP A 80 0.51 -5.51 -17.85
CA ASP A 80 -0.19 -4.41 -18.48
C ASP A 80 0.53 -3.06 -18.35
N ASP A 81 1.62 -3.00 -17.58
CA ASP A 81 2.42 -1.80 -17.35
C ASP A 81 3.63 -1.70 -18.30
N VAL A 82 4.18 -0.47 -18.43
CA VAL A 82 5.37 -0.23 -19.25
C VAL A 82 6.51 0.31 -18.40
N MET A 83 7.60 -0.45 -18.35
CA MET A 83 8.82 -0.06 -17.66
C MET A 83 9.67 0.89 -18.53
N MET A 84 10.13 1.99 -17.93
CA MET A 84 11.06 2.91 -18.61
C MET A 84 12.48 2.33 -18.67
N PRO A 85 13.26 2.64 -19.72
CA PRO A 85 14.59 2.01 -19.97
C PRO A 85 15.58 2.13 -18.81
N GLN A 86 15.55 3.22 -18.06
CA GLN A 86 16.50 3.48 -16.97
C GLN A 86 16.10 2.84 -15.63
N ARG A 87 14.92 2.23 -15.54
CA ARG A 87 14.35 1.79 -14.27
C ARG A 87 15.24 0.82 -13.51
N VAL A 88 15.63 -0.27 -14.15
CA VAL A 88 16.44 -1.33 -13.51
C VAL A 88 17.76 -0.78 -12.99
N ARG A 89 18.47 0.02 -13.80
CA ARG A 89 19.76 0.61 -13.41
C ARG A 89 19.62 1.50 -12.18
N LEU A 90 18.68 2.46 -12.20
CA LEU A 90 18.50 3.42 -11.11
C LEU A 90 18.00 2.77 -9.82
N GLN A 91 17.10 1.79 -9.92
CA GLN A 91 16.62 1.06 -8.74
C GLN A 91 17.68 0.10 -8.19
N LEU A 92 18.54 -0.49 -9.02
CA LEU A 92 19.67 -1.31 -8.58
C LEU A 92 20.69 -0.46 -7.81
N GLU A 93 21.04 0.72 -8.33
CA GLU A 93 21.94 1.68 -7.66
C GLU A 93 21.41 2.03 -6.24
N ALA A 94 20.12 2.32 -6.13
CA ALA A 94 19.47 2.61 -4.85
C ALA A 94 19.43 1.37 -3.93
N ALA A 95 19.09 0.19 -4.46
CA ALA A 95 19.00 -1.04 -3.67
C ALA A 95 20.36 -1.51 -3.12
N ALA A 96 21.45 -1.24 -3.84
CA ALA A 96 22.79 -1.53 -3.36
C ALA A 96 23.16 -0.69 -2.13
N GLN A 97 22.64 0.53 -2.03
CA GLN A 97 22.85 1.42 -0.88
C GLN A 97 21.86 1.13 0.28
N HIS A 98 20.71 0.52 -0.03
CA HIS A 98 19.64 0.25 0.92
C HIS A 98 19.21 -1.23 0.89
N PRO A 99 20.05 -2.17 1.34
CA PRO A 99 19.87 -3.62 1.12
C PRO A 99 18.64 -4.22 1.81
N THR A 100 18.09 -3.54 2.82
CA THR A 100 16.90 -3.96 3.57
C THR A 100 15.66 -3.14 3.23
N SER A 101 15.65 -2.45 2.07
CA SER A 101 14.55 -1.58 1.67
C SER A 101 13.80 -2.11 0.43
N ILE A 102 12.53 -1.77 0.35
CA ILE A 102 11.77 -1.79 -0.91
C ILE A 102 12.04 -0.47 -1.63
N ILE A 103 12.56 -0.57 -2.85
CA ILE A 103 12.84 0.57 -3.71
C ILE A 103 11.69 0.71 -4.71
N GLY A 104 10.97 1.81 -4.63
CA GLY A 104 9.97 2.21 -5.63
C GLY A 104 10.46 3.28 -6.58
N CYS A 105 9.56 3.76 -7.43
CA CYS A 105 9.79 4.95 -8.25
C CYS A 105 8.47 5.73 -8.45
N GLN A 106 8.57 6.95 -8.98
CA GLN A 106 7.39 7.68 -9.42
C GLN A 106 6.76 7.01 -10.66
N VAL A 107 5.47 7.26 -10.87
CA VAL A 107 4.68 6.66 -11.95
C VAL A 107 3.94 7.71 -12.76
N ARG A 108 3.62 7.38 -14.01
CA ARG A 108 2.61 8.06 -14.82
C ARG A 108 1.46 7.12 -15.06
N ARG A 109 0.26 7.67 -15.24
CA ARG A 109 -0.95 6.89 -15.56
C ARG A 109 -1.26 6.91 -17.05
N GLU A 110 -1.91 5.85 -17.49
CA GLU A 110 -2.56 5.74 -18.78
C GLU A 110 -3.99 5.20 -18.57
N PRO A 111 -5.07 5.95 -18.85
CA PRO A 111 -5.08 7.36 -19.27
C PRO A 111 -4.50 8.32 -18.22
N PRO A 112 -3.95 9.51 -18.62
CA PRO A 112 -3.25 10.43 -17.71
C PRO A 112 -4.12 10.96 -16.57
N ASP A 113 -5.42 11.12 -16.78
CA ASP A 113 -6.41 11.62 -15.83
C ASP A 113 -6.95 10.53 -14.88
N SER A 114 -6.58 9.28 -15.11
CA SER A 114 -6.99 8.18 -14.24
C SER A 114 -6.34 8.30 -12.85
N THR A 115 -7.17 8.30 -11.80
CA THR A 115 -6.73 8.36 -10.40
C THR A 115 -5.76 9.51 -10.08
N GLU A 116 -5.99 10.72 -10.63
CA GLU A 116 -5.09 11.88 -10.56
C GLU A 116 -4.67 12.22 -9.12
N ARG A 117 -5.61 12.28 -8.16
CA ARG A 117 -5.33 12.58 -6.77
C ARG A 117 -4.38 11.56 -6.13
N TYR A 118 -4.58 10.26 -6.40
CA TYR A 118 -3.71 9.20 -5.92
C TYR A 118 -2.31 9.32 -6.53
N THR A 119 -2.24 9.55 -7.83
CA THR A 119 -0.95 9.66 -8.57
C THR A 119 -0.15 10.87 -8.10
N ARG A 120 -0.83 12.00 -7.86
CA ARG A 120 -0.20 13.18 -7.26
C ARG A 120 0.35 12.87 -5.87
N TRP A 121 -0.47 12.28 -4.99
CA TRP A 121 -0.06 11.92 -3.63
C TRP A 121 1.19 11.02 -3.64
N ILE A 122 1.16 9.88 -4.33
CA ILE A 122 2.26 8.89 -4.29
C ILE A 122 3.56 9.42 -4.91
N ASN A 123 3.46 10.32 -5.89
CA ASN A 123 4.63 10.94 -6.52
C ASN A 123 5.22 12.10 -5.72
N GLN A 124 4.44 12.74 -4.85
CA GLN A 124 4.84 13.95 -4.10
C GLN A 124 5.21 13.69 -2.64
N LEU A 125 5.00 12.46 -2.13
CA LEU A 125 5.44 12.14 -0.77
C LEU A 125 6.91 12.52 -0.56
N ALA A 126 7.22 13.19 0.52
CA ALA A 126 8.60 13.41 0.94
C ALA A 126 9.22 12.10 1.45
N SER A 127 10.54 12.02 1.52
CA SER A 127 11.23 10.78 1.88
C SER A 127 10.88 10.27 3.28
N ASP A 128 10.67 11.16 4.25
CA ASP A 128 10.21 10.85 5.60
C ASP A 128 8.74 10.39 5.62
N GLN A 129 7.90 10.89 4.72
CA GLN A 129 6.51 10.49 4.58
C GLN A 129 6.33 9.08 4.01
N LEU A 130 7.34 8.50 3.38
CA LEU A 130 7.29 7.13 2.89
C LEU A 130 7.07 6.10 4.03
N LEU A 131 7.43 6.44 5.27
CA LEU A 131 7.21 5.59 6.44
C LEU A 131 6.07 6.07 7.35
N THR A 132 5.69 7.34 7.30
CA THR A 132 4.64 7.89 8.17
C THR A 132 3.24 7.80 7.55
N GLN A 133 3.12 7.82 6.21
CA GLN A 133 1.83 7.74 5.52
C GLN A 133 1.41 6.32 5.10
N VAL A 134 2.07 5.30 5.62
CA VAL A 134 1.74 3.88 5.38
C VAL A 134 0.38 3.45 5.95
N PHE A 135 -0.21 4.25 6.82
CA PHE A 135 -1.51 4.00 7.45
C PHE A 135 -2.69 4.59 6.66
N THR A 136 -2.45 5.30 5.56
CA THR A 136 -3.51 5.90 4.74
C THR A 136 -4.30 4.87 3.93
N SER A 137 -5.46 5.25 3.41
CA SER A 137 -6.28 4.39 2.54
C SER A 137 -5.66 4.16 1.15
N ASN A 138 -4.59 4.86 0.84
CA ASN A 138 -3.93 4.77 -0.45
C ASN A 138 -2.99 3.55 -0.59
N GLY A 139 -2.79 2.79 0.50
CA GLY A 139 -1.98 1.57 0.51
C GLY A 139 -0.47 1.83 0.66
N PRO A 140 0.39 1.01 0.09
CA PRO A 140 1.83 1.20 0.14
C PRO A 140 2.26 2.55 -0.43
N THR A 141 3.25 3.19 0.20
CA THR A 141 3.78 4.51 -0.19
C THR A 141 4.69 4.48 -1.42
N VAL A 142 4.94 3.31 -1.95
CA VAL A 142 5.48 3.05 -3.29
C VAL A 142 4.61 1.98 -3.96
N ILE A 143 4.18 2.22 -5.19
CA ILE A 143 3.24 1.34 -5.88
C ILE A 143 3.87 -0.02 -6.19
N MET A 144 3.15 -1.11 -5.96
CA MET A 144 3.67 -2.48 -6.02
C MET A 144 4.37 -2.83 -7.33
N PRO A 145 3.86 -2.55 -8.54
CA PRO A 145 4.56 -2.82 -9.79
C PRO A 145 5.90 -2.11 -9.96
N THR A 146 6.22 -1.14 -9.09
CA THR A 146 7.53 -0.47 -9.10
C THR A 146 8.54 -1.12 -8.17
N TRP A 147 8.17 -2.09 -7.36
CA TRP A 147 9.07 -2.62 -6.33
C TRP A 147 10.31 -3.27 -6.90
N PHE A 148 11.41 -2.97 -6.22
CA PHE A 148 12.72 -3.55 -6.45
C PHE A 148 13.38 -3.78 -5.10
N CYS A 149 13.93 -4.97 -4.85
CA CYS A 149 14.58 -5.29 -3.58
C CYS A 149 15.61 -6.40 -3.73
N SER A 150 16.50 -6.57 -2.77
CA SER A 150 17.38 -7.72 -2.74
C SER A 150 16.60 -9.01 -2.48
N ARG A 151 16.98 -10.11 -3.14
CA ARG A 151 16.39 -11.43 -2.90
C ARG A 151 16.58 -11.90 -1.45
N ALA A 152 17.74 -11.64 -0.87
CA ALA A 152 18.04 -12.01 0.51
C ALA A 152 17.05 -11.33 1.48
N TRP A 153 16.78 -10.03 1.27
CA TRP A 153 15.81 -9.32 2.08
C TRP A 153 14.38 -9.82 1.86
N PHE A 154 13.97 -10.05 0.60
CA PHE A 154 12.66 -10.63 0.30
C PHE A 154 12.48 -11.99 0.99
N SER A 155 13.48 -12.86 0.94
CA SER A 155 13.44 -14.17 1.60
C SER A 155 13.31 -14.04 3.12
N HIS A 156 13.94 -13.01 3.72
CA HIS A 156 13.78 -12.70 5.14
C HIS A 156 12.38 -12.20 5.48
N VAL A 157 11.79 -11.35 4.62
CA VAL A 157 10.42 -10.82 4.82
C VAL A 157 9.39 -11.94 4.73
N GLY A 158 9.53 -12.83 3.77
CA GLY A 158 8.63 -13.94 3.47
C GLY A 158 7.87 -13.75 2.15
N PRO A 159 7.13 -14.78 1.72
CA PRO A 159 6.41 -14.77 0.45
C PRO A 159 5.17 -13.86 0.49
N PHE A 160 4.63 -13.60 -0.70
CA PHE A 160 3.29 -13.04 -0.84
C PHE A 160 2.23 -14.01 -0.29
N ASP A 161 1.15 -13.47 0.25
CA ASP A 161 -0.02 -14.25 0.63
C ASP A 161 -0.66 -14.88 -0.61
N GLU A 162 -1.00 -16.17 -0.54
CA GLU A 162 -1.56 -16.96 -1.63
C GLU A 162 -3.07 -17.24 -1.47
N GLY A 163 -3.76 -16.51 -0.60
CA GLY A 163 -5.20 -16.69 -0.34
C GLY A 163 -6.13 -16.37 -1.53
N GLY A 164 -5.57 -15.96 -2.67
CA GLY A 164 -6.29 -15.80 -3.93
C GLY A 164 -7.06 -14.49 -4.05
N GLN A 165 -8.25 -14.56 -4.68
CA GLN A 165 -9.04 -13.37 -4.97
C GLN A 165 -9.54 -12.70 -3.67
N GLY A 166 -9.44 -11.38 -3.60
CA GLY A 166 -9.89 -10.59 -2.44
C GLY A 166 -8.83 -10.41 -1.35
N VAL A 167 -7.66 -11.02 -1.49
CA VAL A 167 -6.51 -10.81 -0.59
C VAL A 167 -5.68 -9.63 -1.10
N PRO A 168 -5.35 -8.64 -0.26
CA PRO A 168 -4.44 -7.55 -0.61
C PRO A 168 -2.97 -7.97 -0.42
N GLU A 169 -2.49 -8.93 -1.21
CA GLU A 169 -1.19 -9.58 -1.05
C GLU A 169 -0.02 -8.58 -1.01
N GLY A 170 -0.09 -7.53 -1.83
CA GLY A 170 0.92 -6.46 -1.84
C GLY A 170 0.94 -5.66 -0.54
N LEU A 171 -0.23 -5.29 0.00
CA LEU A 171 -0.33 -4.59 1.28
C LEU A 171 0.16 -5.45 2.45
N LEU A 172 -0.18 -6.73 2.45
CA LEU A 172 0.23 -7.67 3.50
C LEU A 172 1.75 -7.86 3.51
N LEU A 173 2.36 -8.07 2.34
CA LEU A 173 3.82 -8.14 2.22
C LEU A 173 4.48 -6.84 2.65
N PHE A 174 3.95 -5.69 2.25
CA PHE A 174 4.48 -4.38 2.64
C PHE A 174 4.45 -4.18 4.15
N TYR A 175 3.35 -4.52 4.81
CA TYR A 175 3.27 -4.44 6.27
C TYR A 175 4.20 -5.43 6.95
N ASN A 176 4.37 -6.64 6.40
CA ASN A 176 5.31 -7.60 6.94
C ASN A 176 6.76 -7.13 6.80
N HIS A 177 7.09 -6.52 5.67
CA HIS A 177 8.36 -5.85 5.43
C HIS A 177 8.65 -4.77 6.50
N LEU A 178 7.68 -3.90 6.78
CA LEU A 178 7.83 -2.87 7.82
C LEU A 178 7.92 -3.45 9.24
N ARG A 179 7.21 -4.55 9.55
CA ARG A 179 7.33 -5.26 10.83
C ARG A 179 8.74 -5.78 11.07
N LYS A 180 9.42 -6.17 10.01
CA LYS A 180 10.81 -6.65 10.07
C LYS A 180 11.87 -5.55 10.03
N GLY A 181 11.45 -4.29 10.12
CA GLY A 181 12.36 -3.14 10.13
C GLY A 181 12.82 -2.72 8.74
N GLY A 182 12.10 -3.12 7.69
CA GLY A 182 12.40 -2.72 6.32
C GLY A 182 12.17 -1.23 6.07
N GLY A 183 13.05 -0.64 5.25
CA GLY A 183 12.95 0.74 4.79
C GLY A 183 12.21 0.87 3.46
N VAL A 184 11.76 2.08 3.15
CA VAL A 184 11.15 2.42 1.85
C VAL A 184 11.93 3.56 1.23
N VAL A 185 12.36 3.37 -0.02
CA VAL A 185 13.08 4.38 -0.79
C VAL A 185 12.38 4.56 -2.13
N ARG A 186 12.19 5.81 -2.55
CA ARG A 186 11.64 6.12 -3.87
C ARG A 186 12.68 6.81 -4.72
N VAL A 187 12.94 6.26 -5.91
CA VAL A 187 13.66 6.97 -6.95
C VAL A 187 12.72 8.04 -7.53
N ASP A 188 13.08 9.31 -7.37
CA ASP A 188 12.23 10.44 -7.76
C ASP A 188 12.29 10.72 -9.26
N ARG A 189 11.99 9.67 -10.02
CA ARG A 189 11.84 9.67 -11.48
C ARG A 189 10.64 8.81 -11.87
N SER A 190 9.89 9.26 -12.88
CA SER A 190 8.78 8.49 -13.46
C SER A 190 9.33 7.35 -14.32
N LEU A 191 9.46 6.16 -13.71
CA LEU A 191 10.08 4.98 -14.34
C LEU A 191 9.10 3.88 -14.68
N LEU A 192 7.79 4.10 -14.45
CA LEU A 192 6.71 3.20 -14.82
C LEU A 192 5.55 3.99 -15.43
N LEU A 193 5.04 3.53 -16.57
CA LEU A 193 3.72 3.89 -17.07
C LEU A 193 2.73 2.85 -16.57
N TYR A 194 1.88 3.23 -15.63
CA TYR A 194 0.88 2.36 -15.00
C TYR A 194 -0.44 2.47 -15.78
N ARG A 195 -0.89 1.37 -16.37
CA ARG A 195 -2.15 1.32 -17.10
C ARG A 195 -3.32 1.06 -16.17
N TYR A 196 -4.29 1.96 -16.22
CA TYR A 196 -5.51 1.82 -15.46
C TYR A 196 -6.60 1.17 -16.31
N HIS A 197 -7.18 0.09 -15.79
CA HIS A 197 -8.32 -0.55 -16.43
C HIS A 197 -9.37 -1.00 -15.39
N PRO A 198 -10.66 -1.07 -15.78
CA PRO A 198 -11.76 -1.37 -14.85
C PRO A 198 -11.69 -2.79 -14.25
N ASN A 199 -10.96 -3.71 -14.86
CA ASN A 199 -10.83 -5.11 -14.44
C ASN A 199 -9.58 -5.37 -13.58
N ALA A 200 -8.92 -4.33 -13.06
CA ALA A 200 -7.75 -4.48 -12.20
C ALA A 200 -8.06 -5.35 -10.96
N ALA A 201 -7.14 -6.23 -10.59
CA ALA A 201 -7.30 -7.17 -9.47
C ALA A 201 -7.52 -6.45 -8.13
N THR A 202 -6.95 -5.27 -7.95
CA THR A 202 -7.14 -4.41 -6.78
C THR A 202 -8.61 -4.08 -6.49
N ARG A 203 -9.49 -4.11 -7.49
CA ARG A 203 -10.93 -3.88 -7.29
C ARG A 203 -11.67 -5.05 -6.66
N SER A 204 -11.09 -6.24 -6.64
CA SER A 204 -11.68 -7.42 -6.00
C SER A 204 -11.49 -7.41 -4.48
N VAL A 205 -10.60 -6.57 -3.96
CA VAL A 205 -10.33 -6.48 -2.51
C VAL A 205 -11.34 -5.56 -1.85
N LEU A 206 -12.06 -6.08 -0.86
CA LEU A 206 -13.04 -5.29 -0.12
C LEU A 206 -12.35 -4.20 0.72
N GLU A 207 -12.94 -3.00 0.70
CA GLU A 207 -12.46 -1.87 1.52
C GLU A 207 -12.41 -2.23 3.02
N THR A 208 -13.36 -3.04 3.49
CA THR A 208 -13.40 -3.53 4.87
C THR A 208 -12.20 -4.42 5.22
N THR A 209 -11.72 -5.23 4.28
CA THR A 209 -10.51 -6.05 4.45
C THR A 209 -9.27 -5.15 4.60
N ILE A 210 -9.10 -4.21 3.69
CA ILE A 210 -8.01 -3.21 3.77
C ILE A 210 -8.08 -2.43 5.08
N TRP A 211 -9.27 -1.96 5.45
CA TRP A 211 -9.49 -1.24 6.70
C TRP A 211 -9.05 -2.04 7.93
N THR A 212 -9.44 -3.31 8.02
CA THR A 212 -9.07 -4.19 9.13
C THR A 212 -7.55 -4.35 9.26
N HIS A 213 -6.85 -4.58 8.15
CA HIS A 213 -5.39 -4.68 8.17
C HIS A 213 -4.71 -3.37 8.57
N ARG A 214 -5.23 -2.23 8.13
CA ARG A 214 -4.71 -0.90 8.49
C ARG A 214 -4.89 -0.61 9.98
N VAL A 215 -6.08 -0.87 10.53
CA VAL A 215 -6.35 -0.71 11.97
C VAL A 215 -5.41 -1.58 12.78
N ARG A 216 -5.30 -2.85 12.43
CA ARG A 216 -4.38 -3.77 13.11
C ARG A 216 -2.94 -3.28 13.06
N PHE A 217 -2.48 -2.84 11.90
CA PHE A 217 -1.11 -2.33 11.75
C PHE A 217 -0.87 -1.05 12.56
N LEU A 218 -1.86 -0.14 12.64
CA LEU A 218 -1.81 1.03 13.52
C LEU A 218 -1.69 0.63 14.99
N GLU A 219 -2.52 -0.33 15.45
CA GLU A 219 -2.49 -0.83 16.82
C GLU A 219 -1.18 -1.53 17.17
N GLU A 220 -0.58 -2.24 16.22
CA GLU A 220 0.70 -2.95 16.43
C GLU A 220 1.90 -2.01 16.44
N ARG A 221 1.92 -0.99 15.58
CA ARG A 221 3.14 -0.21 15.30
C ARG A 221 3.20 1.14 15.98
N VAL A 222 2.07 1.73 16.31
CA VAL A 222 2.00 3.12 16.80
C VAL A 222 1.40 3.21 18.19
N LEU A 223 0.22 2.67 18.38
CA LEU A 223 -0.53 2.85 19.63
C LEU A 223 0.14 2.26 20.88
N PRO A 224 1.07 1.28 20.82
CA PRO A 224 1.84 0.87 21.99
C PRO A 224 2.75 1.97 22.52
N HIS A 225 3.25 2.84 21.64
CA HIS A 225 4.18 3.93 21.98
C HIS A 225 3.48 5.21 22.48
N TRP A 226 2.17 5.29 22.33
CA TRP A 226 1.36 6.42 22.78
C TRP A 226 0.57 6.07 24.02
N ALA A 227 0.74 6.84 25.08
CA ALA A 227 -0.03 6.66 26.32
C ALA A 227 -1.51 7.03 26.10
N ALA A 228 -1.78 8.08 25.32
CA ALA A 228 -3.10 8.55 24.95
C ALA A 228 -3.04 9.24 23.60
N PHE A 229 -4.17 9.40 22.90
CA PHE A 229 -4.24 10.11 21.62
C PHE A 229 -5.63 10.69 21.35
N THR A 230 -5.68 11.64 20.44
CA THR A 230 -6.91 12.27 19.93
C THR A 230 -7.20 11.78 18.50
N ILE A 231 -8.46 11.47 18.20
CA ILE A 231 -8.89 11.19 16.82
C ILE A 231 -9.37 12.49 16.17
N TRP A 232 -8.69 12.92 15.11
CA TRP A 232 -9.10 14.09 14.33
C TRP A 232 -10.12 13.68 13.27
N ASN A 233 -11.31 14.12 13.41
CA ASN A 233 -12.58 13.95 12.72
C ASN A 233 -13.61 13.23 13.61
N ALA A 234 -14.49 14.01 14.22
CA ALA A 234 -15.63 13.50 15.01
C ALA A 234 -16.80 13.02 14.12
N GLY A 235 -16.58 12.87 12.81
CA GLY A 235 -17.54 12.39 11.83
C GLY A 235 -17.44 10.88 11.59
N ARG A 236 -17.91 10.45 10.40
CA ARG A 236 -18.07 9.03 10.04
C ARG A 236 -16.75 8.24 10.17
N GLN A 237 -15.65 8.75 9.62
CA GLN A 237 -14.39 8.01 9.55
C GLN A 237 -13.73 7.88 10.93
N GLY A 238 -13.64 8.97 11.71
CA GLY A 238 -13.05 8.88 13.04
C GLY A 238 -13.88 8.00 13.99
N ARG A 239 -15.22 8.07 13.93
CA ARG A 239 -16.08 7.16 14.71
C ARG A 239 -15.94 5.71 14.26
N ARG A 240 -15.76 5.46 12.96
CA ARG A 240 -15.47 4.12 12.45
C ARG A 240 -14.14 3.61 13.01
N LEU A 241 -13.08 4.43 12.97
CA LEU A 241 -11.80 4.06 13.58
C LEU A 241 -11.99 3.70 15.06
N TYR A 242 -12.61 4.56 15.86
CA TYR A 242 -12.84 4.33 17.27
C TYR A 242 -13.53 2.99 17.55
N ARG A 243 -14.60 2.67 16.79
CA ARG A 243 -15.33 1.41 16.93
C ARG A 243 -14.52 0.18 16.48
N SER A 244 -13.57 0.37 15.57
CA SER A 244 -12.71 -0.72 15.05
C SER A 244 -11.53 -1.05 15.96
N LEU A 245 -11.17 -0.14 16.88
CA LEU A 245 -10.08 -0.36 17.84
C LEU A 245 -10.44 -1.44 18.87
N THR A 246 -9.43 -2.16 19.33
CA THR A 246 -9.53 -3.05 20.50
C THR A 246 -9.93 -2.25 21.76
N ALA A 247 -10.46 -2.91 22.77
CA ALA A 247 -10.83 -2.24 24.02
C ALA A 247 -9.65 -1.49 24.65
N GLY A 248 -8.47 -2.12 24.69
CA GLY A 248 -7.26 -1.49 25.21
C GLY A 248 -6.82 -0.23 24.42
N ALA A 249 -6.93 -0.27 23.10
CA ALA A 249 -6.63 0.91 22.28
C ALA A 249 -7.69 2.02 22.40
N ARG A 250 -8.98 1.65 22.53
CA ARG A 250 -10.06 2.62 22.79
C ARG A 250 -9.87 3.40 24.09
N CYS A 251 -9.42 2.75 25.15
CA CYS A 251 -9.15 3.42 26.43
C CYS A 251 -8.08 4.53 26.33
N LYS A 252 -7.22 4.50 25.31
CA LYS A 252 -6.21 5.53 25.04
C LYS A 252 -6.77 6.75 24.29
N VAL A 253 -8.01 6.68 23.75
CA VAL A 253 -8.63 7.80 23.04
C VAL A 253 -9.19 8.79 24.05
N VAL A 254 -8.53 9.95 24.19
CA VAL A 254 -8.92 10.98 25.16
C VAL A 254 -9.95 11.95 24.60
N ALA A 255 -9.99 12.17 23.30
CA ALA A 255 -10.95 13.05 22.64
C ALA A 255 -11.10 12.75 21.15
N PHE A 256 -12.18 13.20 20.56
CA PHE A 256 -12.25 13.57 19.16
C PHE A 256 -11.96 15.07 19.01
N CYS A 257 -11.43 15.48 17.86
CA CYS A 257 -11.43 16.89 17.50
C CYS A 257 -12.01 17.12 16.10
N ASP A 258 -12.59 18.28 15.91
CA ASP A 258 -13.25 18.69 14.66
C ASP A 258 -13.23 20.22 14.51
N VAL A 259 -13.63 20.71 13.33
CA VAL A 259 -13.88 22.14 13.05
C VAL A 259 -15.39 22.45 13.03
N ASP A 260 -16.24 21.43 12.97
CA ASP A 260 -17.70 21.57 12.90
C ASP A 260 -18.27 21.96 14.27
N GLU A 261 -18.71 23.21 14.38
CA GLU A 261 -19.27 23.75 15.62
C GLU A 261 -20.49 22.97 16.14
N LYS A 262 -21.31 22.37 15.26
CA LYS A 262 -22.47 21.57 15.71
C LYS A 262 -22.02 20.34 16.47
N LYS A 263 -20.94 19.68 16.04
CA LYS A 263 -20.36 18.55 16.74
C LYS A 263 -19.70 18.96 18.04
N ILE A 264 -18.96 20.08 18.03
CA ILE A 264 -18.27 20.64 19.21
C ILE A 264 -19.29 21.02 20.27
N ARG A 265 -20.37 21.72 19.90
CA ARG A 265 -21.47 22.07 20.83
C ARG A 265 -22.19 20.88 21.42
N LYS A 266 -22.27 19.76 20.69
CA LYS A 266 -22.79 18.49 21.24
C LYS A 266 -21.92 17.97 22.39
N GLY A 267 -20.64 18.31 22.41
CA GLY A 267 -19.71 18.07 23.51
C GLY A 267 -19.10 16.69 23.57
N PHE A 268 -19.78 15.64 23.11
CA PHE A 268 -19.27 14.27 23.17
C PHE A 268 -19.87 13.35 22.10
N TYR A 269 -19.15 12.27 21.83
CA TYR A 269 -19.60 11.09 21.11
C TYR A 269 -19.92 9.97 22.11
N CYS A 270 -21.09 9.36 22.02
CA CYS A 270 -21.45 8.14 22.77
C CYS A 270 -21.39 6.93 21.84
N TYR A 271 -20.69 5.88 22.27
CA TYR A 271 -20.64 4.61 21.52
C TYR A 271 -21.86 3.75 21.93
N GLU A 272 -22.98 3.96 21.24
CA GLU A 272 -24.27 3.36 21.59
C GLU A 272 -24.28 1.83 21.45
N ASP A 273 -23.54 1.27 20.50
CA ASP A 273 -23.46 -0.16 20.24
C ASP A 273 -22.51 -0.91 21.18
N SER A 274 -21.78 -0.19 22.06
CA SER A 274 -20.89 -0.81 23.03
C SER A 274 -21.64 -1.69 24.03
N GLN A 275 -21.05 -2.82 24.38
CA GLN A 275 -21.52 -3.68 25.47
C GLN A 275 -21.10 -3.19 26.86
N GLU A 276 -20.17 -2.23 26.92
CA GLU A 276 -19.69 -1.64 28.19
C GLU A 276 -20.80 -0.85 28.90
N ARG A 277 -20.75 -0.84 30.22
CA ARG A 277 -21.67 -0.07 31.06
C ARG A 277 -20.89 0.67 32.15
N PRO A 278 -20.99 2.02 32.24
CA PRO A 278 -21.75 2.90 31.34
C PRO A 278 -21.17 2.90 29.92
N LYS A 279 -21.99 3.25 28.93
CA LYS A 279 -21.52 3.34 27.53
C LYS A 279 -20.38 4.35 27.40
N PRO A 280 -19.33 4.02 26.64
CA PRO A 280 -18.20 4.93 26.45
C PRO A 280 -18.63 6.28 25.87
N ARG A 281 -18.19 7.36 26.50
CA ARG A 281 -18.41 8.74 26.07
C ARG A 281 -17.06 9.41 25.86
N VAL A 282 -16.82 9.93 24.67
CA VAL A 282 -15.57 10.57 24.30
C VAL A 282 -15.83 12.03 23.96
N PRO A 283 -15.18 13.00 24.61
CA PRO A 283 -15.38 14.43 24.36
C PRO A 283 -15.05 14.81 22.92
N ILE A 284 -15.74 15.82 22.40
CA ILE A 284 -15.47 16.41 21.09
C ILE A 284 -14.99 17.85 21.32
N LEU A 285 -13.76 18.13 20.90
CA LEU A 285 -13.11 19.43 21.11
C LEU A 285 -12.91 20.13 19.76
N HIS A 286 -12.75 21.45 19.79
CA HIS A 286 -12.17 22.17 18.68
C HIS A 286 -10.71 21.74 18.51
N PHE A 287 -10.20 21.59 17.27
CA PHE A 287 -8.85 21.05 17.03
C PHE A 287 -7.74 21.86 17.74
N ARG A 288 -7.91 23.17 17.94
CA ARG A 288 -6.95 24.02 18.69
C ARG A 288 -6.94 23.76 20.19
N ALA A 289 -8.02 23.21 20.74
CA ALA A 289 -8.13 22.86 22.15
C ALA A 289 -7.74 21.39 22.44
N ALA A 290 -7.60 20.60 21.39
CA ALA A 290 -7.20 19.19 21.50
C ALA A 290 -5.67 19.07 21.61
N ARG A 291 -5.22 17.95 22.16
CA ARG A 291 -3.78 17.68 22.36
C ARG A 291 -3.29 16.55 21.48
N PRO A 292 -2.07 16.67 20.91
CA PRO A 292 -1.40 15.55 20.24
C PRO A 292 -1.06 14.43 21.24
N PRO A 293 -0.72 13.22 20.74
CA PRO A 293 -0.66 12.87 19.32
C PRO A 293 -2.04 12.67 18.68
N PHE A 294 -2.12 12.90 17.37
CA PHE A 294 -3.36 12.77 16.61
C PHE A 294 -3.34 11.57 15.65
N VAL A 295 -4.44 10.81 15.60
CA VAL A 295 -4.76 9.93 14.46
C VAL A 295 -5.76 10.68 13.57
N ILE A 296 -5.30 11.10 12.39
CA ILE A 296 -6.06 11.97 11.51
C ILE A 296 -6.91 11.13 10.53
N CYS A 297 -8.23 11.23 10.67
CA CYS A 297 -9.22 10.57 9.81
C CYS A 297 -9.87 11.53 8.80
N VAL A 298 -9.16 12.57 8.40
CA VAL A 298 -9.54 13.49 7.31
C VAL A 298 -8.74 13.11 6.07
N LYS A 299 -9.42 12.97 4.93
CA LYS A 299 -8.73 12.70 3.66
C LYS A 299 -8.01 13.94 3.16
N LEU A 300 -6.77 13.76 2.75
CA LEU A 300 -5.97 14.81 2.12
C LEU A 300 -6.59 15.29 0.81
N ASP A 301 -6.37 16.54 0.46
CA ASP A 301 -6.83 17.20 -0.79
C ASP A 301 -8.36 17.15 -1.04
N LEU A 302 -9.18 17.05 0.00
CA LEU A 302 -10.65 17.07 -0.14
C LEU A 302 -11.34 18.25 0.50
N THR A 303 -10.59 19.15 1.16
CA THR A 303 -11.15 20.28 1.88
C THR A 303 -10.80 21.63 1.25
N GLY A 304 -10.25 21.61 0.02
CA GLY A 304 -9.76 22.83 -0.63
C GLY A 304 -8.59 23.49 0.12
N GLY A 305 -7.80 22.70 0.85
CA GLY A 305 -6.66 23.18 1.64
C GLY A 305 -6.98 23.56 3.08
N ALA A 306 -8.25 23.72 3.45
CA ALA A 306 -8.63 24.19 4.80
C ALA A 306 -8.16 23.26 5.94
N PHE A 307 -8.19 21.95 5.73
CA PHE A 307 -7.66 21.00 6.71
C PHE A 307 -6.14 21.11 6.83
N GLU A 308 -5.45 21.15 5.71
CA GLU A 308 -4.00 21.24 5.64
C GLU A 308 -3.48 22.54 6.28
N ASP A 309 -4.20 23.67 6.10
CA ASP A 309 -3.90 24.95 6.75
C ASP A 309 -4.10 24.87 8.26
N ASN A 310 -5.17 24.24 8.72
CA ASN A 310 -5.42 24.01 10.13
C ASN A 310 -4.31 23.15 10.77
N LEU A 311 -3.90 22.08 10.11
CA LEU A 311 -2.84 21.21 10.59
C LEU A 311 -1.50 21.95 10.66
N ARG A 312 -1.13 22.70 9.61
CA ARG A 312 0.08 23.53 9.58
C ARG A 312 0.12 24.58 10.71
N SER A 313 -1.05 25.15 11.05
CA SER A 313 -1.15 26.16 12.13
C SER A 313 -0.79 25.64 13.51
N LEU A 314 -0.73 24.33 13.70
CA LEU A 314 -0.34 23.70 14.98
C LEU A 314 1.16 23.41 15.09
N HIS A 315 1.93 23.59 14.03
CA HIS A 315 3.39 23.37 13.99
C HIS A 315 3.82 21.98 14.52
N LEU A 316 3.06 20.94 14.17
CA LEU A 316 3.27 19.56 14.61
C LEU A 316 4.15 18.78 13.63
N GLN A 317 4.83 17.77 14.15
CA GLN A 317 5.69 16.88 13.36
C GLN A 317 4.97 15.57 13.01
N GLU A 318 4.85 15.27 11.71
CA GLU A 318 4.32 13.99 11.22
C GLU A 318 5.17 12.82 11.71
N GLY A 319 4.53 11.72 12.06
CA GLY A 319 5.19 10.52 12.60
C GLY A 319 5.39 10.56 14.13
N ARG A 320 5.51 11.73 14.73
CA ARG A 320 5.64 11.92 16.18
C ARG A 320 4.35 12.44 16.81
N ASP A 321 3.86 13.57 16.33
CA ASP A 321 2.72 14.27 16.92
C ASP A 321 1.41 13.96 16.23
N PHE A 322 1.46 13.40 15.01
CA PHE A 322 0.29 12.92 14.28
C PHE A 322 0.64 11.89 13.21
N LEU A 323 -0.39 11.13 12.80
CA LEU A 323 -0.36 10.24 11.65
C LEU A 323 -1.64 10.38 10.82
N HIS A 324 -1.53 10.29 9.51
CA HIS A 324 -2.67 10.19 8.61
C HIS A 324 -3.19 8.76 8.53
N PHE A 325 -4.50 8.58 8.76
CA PHE A 325 -5.18 7.28 8.71
C PHE A 325 -6.27 7.23 7.63
N SER A 326 -6.56 8.28 6.90
CA SER A 326 -7.70 8.33 5.96
C SER A 326 -7.28 8.35 4.51
#